data_f688de4de7689181d1981524c4592a66
#
_entry.id   f688de4de7689181d1981524c4592a66
#
_cell.length_a   1.000
_cell.length_b   1.000
_cell.length_c   1.000
_cell.angle_alpha   90.00
_cell.angle_beta   90.00
_cell.angle_gamma   90.00
#
_symmetry.space_group_name_H-M   'P 1'
#
loop_
_entity.id
_entity.type
_entity.pdbx_description
1 polymer ?
#
loop_
_entity_poly.entity_id
_entity_poly.type
_entity_poly.pdbx_seq_one_letter_code
_entity_poly.pdbx_strand_id
1 'polypeptide(L)'
;LLRRETRLFPLTDTNDPQDAFVSFIAQFYGQRNRVLPKEVLVPAGIDNESLSEVLKVPVRTPQRGQKKALLEMAHDNAKLKLDEKFRLLELGNRKTKGAQKEIFDALGLPYGHRIESFDHSHIQGADPVSALVVFTDGEADKHEYRKYKLKGEVEHQNAADEVGNTREVVRRR
;
A
#
# COMPACT_ATOMS: atom_id res chain seq x y z
N LEU A 1 -8.09 20.08 -23.41
CA LEU A 1 -7.66 18.77 -22.89
C LEU A 1 -8.85 17.83 -22.86
N LEU A 2 -8.91 16.84 -23.75
CA LEU A 2 -10.09 15.97 -23.86
C LEU A 2 -10.12 14.89 -22.77
N ARG A 3 -8.95 14.39 -22.37
CA ARG A 3 -8.81 13.35 -21.33
C ARG A 3 -7.42 13.35 -20.73
N ARG A 4 -7.34 13.06 -19.44
CA ARG A 4 -6.10 12.76 -18.71
C ARG A 4 -6.20 11.34 -18.16
N GLU A 5 -5.18 10.55 -18.37
CA GLU A 5 -5.06 9.21 -17.79
C GLU A 5 -3.66 9.06 -17.19
N THR A 6 -3.58 8.46 -16.03
CA THR A 6 -2.31 8.19 -15.33
C THR A 6 -2.33 6.73 -14.93
N ARG A 7 -1.24 6.03 -15.20
CA ARG A 7 -1.01 4.65 -14.75
C ARG A 7 0.34 4.56 -14.06
N LEU A 8 0.40 3.74 -13.03
CA LEU A 8 1.61 3.44 -12.29
C LEU A 8 1.98 1.99 -12.56
N PHE A 9 3.19 1.78 -13.06
CA PHE A 9 3.73 0.45 -13.31
C PHE A 9 4.82 0.15 -12.29
N PRO A 10 4.81 -1.03 -11.63
CA PRO A 10 5.97 -1.49 -10.90
C PRO A 10 7.09 -1.77 -11.90
N LEU A 11 8.22 -1.10 -11.73
CA LEU A 11 9.45 -1.49 -12.41
C LEU A 11 10.08 -2.62 -11.60
N THR A 12 10.33 -3.74 -12.24
CA THR A 12 11.16 -4.81 -11.70
C THR A 12 12.60 -4.59 -12.19
N ASP A 13 13.60 -5.12 -11.48
CA ASP A 13 15.03 -4.95 -11.81
C ASP A 13 15.41 -5.41 -13.23
N THR A 14 14.50 -6.10 -13.93
CA THR A 14 14.68 -6.63 -15.28
C THR A 14 14.04 -5.78 -16.39
N ASN A 15 13.28 -4.74 -16.04
CA ASN A 15 12.55 -3.95 -17.03
C ASN A 15 13.21 -2.59 -17.26
N ASP A 16 13.61 -2.32 -18.51
CA ASP A 16 14.00 -0.98 -18.93
C ASP A 16 12.78 -0.03 -18.82
N PRO A 17 12.93 1.14 -18.15
CA PRO A 17 11.89 2.15 -18.11
C PRO A 17 11.36 2.59 -19.48
N GLN A 18 12.21 2.58 -20.51
CA GLN A 18 11.83 2.92 -21.88
C GLN A 18 10.92 1.85 -22.49
N ASP A 19 11.23 0.58 -22.32
CA ASP A 19 10.40 -0.54 -22.78
C ASP A 19 9.04 -0.55 -22.08
N ALA A 20 9.02 -0.28 -20.79
CA ALA A 20 7.77 -0.15 -20.01
C ALA A 20 6.90 1.01 -20.54
N PHE A 21 7.52 2.15 -20.88
CA PHE A 21 6.82 3.30 -21.44
C PHE A 21 6.26 3.03 -22.84
N VAL A 22 7.04 2.41 -23.72
CA VAL A 22 6.61 2.00 -25.07
C VAL A 22 5.45 1.00 -24.98
N SER A 23 5.57 -0.01 -24.14
CA SER A 23 4.52 -1.00 -23.89
C SER A 23 3.23 -0.36 -23.38
N PHE A 24 3.34 0.62 -22.47
CA PHE A 24 2.19 1.39 -22.00
C PHE A 24 1.47 2.13 -23.12
N ILE A 25 2.22 2.85 -23.97
CA ILE A 25 1.64 3.62 -25.08
C ILE A 25 0.96 2.67 -26.07
N ALA A 26 1.62 1.58 -26.43
CA ALA A 26 1.08 0.58 -27.34
C ALA A 26 -0.21 -0.04 -26.81
N GLN A 27 -0.25 -0.44 -25.55
CA GLN A 27 -1.45 -0.95 -24.91
C GLN A 27 -2.56 0.10 -24.76
N PHE A 28 -2.19 1.35 -24.46
CA PHE A 28 -3.15 2.43 -24.31
C PHE A 28 -3.91 2.71 -25.61
N TYR A 29 -3.21 2.81 -26.72
CA TYR A 29 -3.82 3.09 -28.03
C TYR A 29 -4.29 1.83 -28.78
N GLY A 30 -3.81 0.64 -28.42
CA GLY A 30 -4.24 -0.64 -29.00
C GLY A 30 -5.64 -1.10 -28.57
N GLN A 31 -6.30 -0.42 -27.64
CA GLN A 31 -7.67 -0.76 -27.24
C GLN A 31 -8.67 -0.40 -28.37
N ARG A 32 -9.54 -1.36 -28.70
CA ARG A 32 -10.46 -1.31 -29.87
C ARG A 32 -11.35 -0.07 -30.01
N ASN A 33 -11.58 0.71 -28.95
CA ASN A 33 -12.51 1.85 -28.95
C ASN A 33 -11.80 3.20 -28.70
N ARG A 34 -10.50 3.29 -28.90
CA ARG A 34 -9.79 4.57 -28.72
C ARG A 34 -9.63 5.30 -30.04
N VAL A 35 -9.99 6.59 -30.03
CA VAL A 35 -9.71 7.50 -31.12
C VAL A 35 -8.20 7.78 -31.13
N LEU A 36 -7.54 7.44 -32.22
CA LEU A 36 -6.13 7.76 -32.40
C LEU A 36 -5.95 9.28 -32.58
N PRO A 37 -4.95 9.88 -31.93
CA PRO A 37 -4.63 11.29 -32.12
C PRO A 37 -3.96 11.53 -33.47
N LYS A 38 -3.85 12.79 -33.88
CA LYS A 38 -3.10 13.15 -35.11
C LYS A 38 -1.60 12.95 -34.96
N GLU A 39 -1.07 13.02 -33.76
CA GLU A 39 0.34 12.76 -33.41
C GLU A 39 0.45 12.38 -31.93
N VAL A 40 1.52 11.68 -31.57
CA VAL A 40 1.89 11.36 -30.17
C VAL A 40 3.22 12.04 -29.87
N LEU A 41 3.29 12.71 -28.71
CA LEU A 41 4.50 13.36 -28.24
C LEU A 41 5.13 12.50 -27.14
N VAL A 42 6.42 12.20 -27.28
CA VAL A 42 7.16 11.34 -26.34
C VAL A 42 8.44 12.06 -25.86
N PRO A 43 8.98 11.68 -24.70
CA PRO A 43 10.26 12.19 -24.20
C PRO A 43 11.43 11.70 -25.07
N ALA A 44 12.60 12.32 -24.89
CA ALA A 44 13.83 11.88 -25.54
C ALA A 44 14.21 10.46 -25.08
N GLY A 45 14.86 9.71 -26.00
CA GLY A 45 15.30 8.33 -25.74
C GLY A 45 14.33 7.26 -26.25
N ILE A 46 13.13 7.63 -26.69
CA ILE A 46 12.17 6.70 -27.28
C ILE A 46 12.43 6.56 -28.78
N ASP A 47 12.38 5.33 -29.28
CA ASP A 47 12.42 5.07 -30.75
C ASP A 47 11.10 5.49 -31.39
N ASN A 48 11.13 6.69 -31.99
CA ASN A 48 9.96 7.29 -32.60
C ASN A 48 9.49 6.53 -33.85
N GLU A 49 10.41 5.93 -34.61
CA GLU A 49 10.09 5.22 -35.86
C GLU A 49 9.34 3.94 -35.56
N SER A 50 9.91 3.07 -34.73
CA SER A 50 9.27 1.82 -34.33
C SER A 50 7.91 2.06 -33.68
N LEU A 51 7.81 3.06 -32.81
CA LEU A 51 6.55 3.37 -32.16
C LEU A 51 5.50 3.96 -33.13
N SER A 52 5.92 4.75 -34.11
CA SER A 52 5.05 5.27 -35.19
C SER A 52 4.49 4.14 -36.05
N GLU A 53 5.30 3.14 -36.36
CA GLU A 53 4.88 1.96 -37.15
C GLU A 53 3.82 1.14 -36.40
N VAL A 54 4.01 0.94 -35.08
CA VAL A 54 3.06 0.22 -34.22
C VAL A 54 1.74 0.97 -34.10
N LEU A 55 1.79 2.26 -33.83
CA LEU A 55 0.60 3.09 -33.58
C LEU A 55 -0.11 3.53 -34.85
N LYS A 56 0.55 3.49 -36.02
CA LYS A 56 0.06 4.04 -37.30
C LYS A 56 -0.25 5.54 -37.21
N VAL A 57 0.43 6.26 -36.33
CA VAL A 57 0.38 7.74 -36.22
C VAL A 57 1.77 8.29 -35.97
N PRO A 58 2.06 9.53 -36.40
CA PRO A 58 3.37 10.14 -36.18
C PRO A 58 3.70 10.26 -34.70
N VAL A 59 4.86 9.75 -34.29
CA VAL A 59 5.43 9.94 -32.95
C VAL A 59 6.56 10.96 -33.07
N ARG A 60 6.61 11.93 -32.15
CA ARG A 60 7.57 13.02 -32.16
C ARG A 60 8.13 13.33 -30.78
N THR A 61 9.41 13.65 -30.74
CA THR A 61 10.10 14.19 -29.55
C THR A 61 10.29 15.70 -29.71
N PRO A 62 9.42 16.55 -29.14
CA PRO A 62 9.51 17.99 -29.35
C PRO A 62 10.67 18.57 -28.55
N GLN A 63 11.46 19.44 -29.22
CA GLN A 63 12.62 20.10 -28.61
C GLN A 63 12.32 21.51 -28.12
N ARG A 64 11.28 22.16 -28.65
CA ARG A 64 10.92 23.57 -28.32
C ARG A 64 9.44 23.88 -28.58
N GLY A 65 8.98 25.01 -28.06
CA GLY A 65 7.64 25.54 -28.30
C GLY A 65 6.54 24.85 -27.53
N GLN A 66 5.27 25.06 -27.90
CA GLN A 66 4.10 24.60 -27.17
C GLN A 66 4.06 23.08 -26.97
N LYS A 67 4.51 22.30 -27.95
CA LYS A 67 4.54 20.84 -27.84
C LYS A 67 5.51 20.37 -26.76
N LYS A 68 6.66 21.04 -26.64
CA LYS A 68 7.62 20.78 -25.55
C LYS A 68 6.99 21.11 -24.19
N ALA A 69 6.36 22.28 -24.07
CA ALA A 69 5.69 22.67 -22.84
C ALA A 69 4.57 21.70 -22.42
N LEU A 70 3.81 21.14 -23.39
CA LEU A 70 2.81 20.11 -23.12
C LEU A 70 3.44 18.82 -22.59
N LEU A 71 4.56 18.40 -23.16
CA LEU A 71 5.28 17.23 -22.71
C LEU A 71 5.85 17.41 -21.29
N GLU A 72 6.43 18.58 -21.00
CA GLU A 72 6.93 18.95 -19.67
C GLU A 72 5.78 18.96 -18.64
N MET A 73 4.65 19.55 -18.97
CA MET A 73 3.46 19.52 -18.12
C MET A 73 3.00 18.08 -17.85
N ALA A 74 3.04 17.20 -18.84
CA ALA A 74 2.70 15.79 -18.65
C ALA A 74 3.69 15.07 -17.73
N HIS A 75 4.98 15.35 -17.89
CA HIS A 75 6.06 14.84 -17.06
C HIS A 75 5.89 15.28 -15.58
N ASP A 76 5.68 16.57 -15.35
CA ASP A 76 5.48 17.11 -13.99
C ASP A 76 4.25 16.53 -13.32
N ASN A 77 3.17 16.36 -14.08
CA ASN A 77 1.96 15.71 -13.58
C ASN A 77 2.20 14.23 -13.19
N ALA A 78 3.02 13.52 -13.98
CA ALA A 78 3.37 12.13 -13.69
C ALA A 78 4.24 12.05 -12.42
N LYS A 79 5.22 12.95 -12.29
CA LYS A 79 6.07 13.06 -11.10
C LYS A 79 5.26 13.36 -9.83
N LEU A 80 4.37 14.34 -9.89
CA LEU A 80 3.50 14.66 -8.76
C LEU A 80 2.66 13.45 -8.30
N LYS A 81 2.15 12.66 -9.24
CA LYS A 81 1.39 11.44 -8.91
C LYS A 81 2.25 10.34 -8.32
N LEU A 82 3.48 10.22 -8.76
CA LEU A 82 4.45 9.28 -8.20
C LEU A 82 4.81 9.67 -6.76
N ASP A 83 5.16 10.95 -6.54
CA ASP A 83 5.50 11.49 -5.23
C ASP A 83 4.33 11.34 -4.23
N GLU A 84 3.10 11.61 -4.68
CA GLU A 84 1.89 11.38 -3.87
C GLU A 84 1.76 9.91 -3.44
N LYS A 85 1.99 8.97 -4.37
CA LYS A 85 1.95 7.53 -4.06
C LYS A 85 3.01 7.14 -3.04
N PHE A 86 4.26 7.58 -3.22
CA PHE A 86 5.32 7.29 -2.27
C PHE A 86 5.03 7.86 -0.88
N ARG A 87 4.54 9.10 -0.81
CA ARG A 87 4.13 9.70 0.46
C ARG A 87 3.03 8.90 1.17
N LEU A 88 2.04 8.39 0.43
CA LEU A 88 0.99 7.55 1.00
C LEU A 88 1.52 6.20 1.49
N LEU A 89 2.46 5.60 0.78
CA LEU A 89 3.13 4.36 1.21
C LEU A 89 3.97 4.59 2.46
N GLU A 90 4.72 5.69 2.54
CA GLU A 90 5.48 6.05 3.74
C GLU A 90 4.57 6.29 4.95
N LEU A 91 3.46 7.01 4.76
CA LEU A 91 2.46 7.22 5.81
C LEU A 91 1.82 5.88 6.25
N GLY A 92 1.56 4.98 5.32
CA GLY A 92 1.10 3.62 5.63
C GLY A 92 2.13 2.87 6.46
N ASN A 93 3.38 2.82 6.01
CA ASN A 93 4.47 2.16 6.73
C ASN A 93 4.71 2.75 8.13
N ARG A 94 4.60 4.07 8.29
CA ARG A 94 4.71 4.72 9.62
C ARG A 94 3.61 4.28 10.57
N LYS A 95 2.38 4.09 10.06
CA LYS A 95 1.23 3.66 10.89
C LYS A 95 1.22 2.17 11.21
N THR A 96 1.98 1.37 10.49
CA THR A 96 2.08 -0.08 10.66
C THR A 96 3.44 -0.47 11.24
N LYS A 97 4.36 -0.93 10.40
CA LYS A 97 5.70 -1.38 10.83
C LYS A 97 6.49 -0.34 11.60
N GLY A 98 6.39 0.95 11.22
CA GLY A 98 7.04 2.04 11.92
C GLY A 98 6.53 2.18 13.36
N ALA A 99 5.21 2.20 13.55
CA ALA A 99 4.60 2.27 14.88
C ALA A 99 4.96 1.05 15.74
N GLN A 100 4.97 -0.15 15.15
CA GLN A 100 5.40 -1.35 15.85
C GLN A 100 6.87 -1.26 16.27
N LYS A 101 7.74 -0.79 15.39
CA LYS A 101 9.17 -0.58 15.71
C LYS A 101 9.34 0.42 16.86
N GLU A 102 8.62 1.53 16.84
CA GLU A 102 8.66 2.54 17.92
C GLU A 102 8.27 1.93 19.28
N ILE A 103 7.29 1.02 19.32
CA ILE A 103 6.89 0.31 20.56
C ILE A 103 8.07 -0.55 21.06
N PHE A 104 8.70 -1.35 20.20
CA PHE A 104 9.83 -2.19 20.61
C PHE A 104 11.04 -1.37 21.04
N ASP A 105 11.35 -0.29 20.33
CA ASP A 105 12.42 0.65 20.69
C ASP A 105 12.15 1.30 22.07
N ALA A 106 10.92 1.75 22.33
CA ALA A 106 10.52 2.35 23.61
C ALA A 106 10.58 1.36 24.78
N LEU A 107 10.36 0.07 24.53
CA LEU A 107 10.47 -0.99 25.53
C LEU A 107 11.90 -1.52 25.68
N GLY A 108 12.85 -1.07 24.87
CA GLY A 108 14.22 -1.59 24.86
C GLY A 108 14.32 -3.06 24.41
N LEU A 109 13.36 -3.52 23.62
CA LEU A 109 13.28 -4.90 23.14
C LEU A 109 13.77 -5.01 21.68
N PRO A 110 14.35 -6.16 21.28
CA PRO A 110 14.59 -6.43 19.86
C PRO A 110 13.25 -6.45 19.09
N TYR A 111 13.27 -6.01 17.84
CA TYR A 111 12.08 -5.97 17.01
C TYR A 111 11.40 -7.35 16.93
N GLY A 112 10.11 -7.38 17.27
CA GLY A 112 9.25 -8.55 17.15
C GLY A 112 8.20 -8.35 16.07
N HIS A 113 7.96 -9.38 15.28
CA HIS A 113 6.98 -9.35 14.20
C HIS A 113 5.52 -9.42 14.65
N ARG A 114 5.30 -9.79 15.91
CA ARG A 114 3.96 -10.05 16.45
C ARG A 114 3.74 -9.30 17.74
N ILE A 115 2.61 -8.60 17.84
CA ILE A 115 2.07 -8.01 19.06
C ILE A 115 0.70 -8.62 19.32
N GLU A 116 0.45 -9.00 20.55
CA GLU A 116 -0.83 -9.48 21.03
C GLU A 116 -1.34 -8.57 22.14
N SER A 117 -2.62 -8.27 22.08
CA SER A 117 -3.30 -7.49 23.09
C SER A 117 -4.56 -8.22 23.55
N PHE A 118 -4.81 -8.20 24.83
CA PHE A 118 -5.99 -8.77 25.45
C PHE A 118 -6.88 -7.65 25.97
N ASP A 119 -8.17 -7.75 25.67
CA ASP A 119 -9.21 -6.89 26.20
C ASP A 119 -10.20 -7.73 26.98
N HIS A 120 -10.44 -7.37 28.23
CA HIS A 120 -11.34 -8.09 29.13
C HIS A 120 -12.63 -7.30 29.30
N SER A 121 -13.75 -7.99 29.18
CA SER A 121 -15.07 -7.39 29.32
C SER A 121 -16.00 -8.30 30.13
N HIS A 122 -16.92 -7.71 30.88
CA HIS A 122 -17.95 -8.41 31.62
C HIS A 122 -19.25 -7.61 31.69
N ILE A 123 -20.38 -8.27 31.87
CA ILE A 123 -21.67 -7.65 32.02
C ILE A 123 -22.00 -7.64 33.54
N GLN A 124 -21.83 -6.51 34.19
CA GLN A 124 -22.11 -6.32 35.62
C GLN A 124 -21.52 -7.43 36.56
N GLY A 125 -20.33 -7.87 36.23
CA GLY A 125 -19.64 -8.93 36.96
C GLY A 125 -20.02 -10.36 36.57
N ALA A 126 -20.88 -10.53 35.57
CA ALA A 126 -21.26 -11.84 35.05
C ALA A 126 -20.67 -12.06 33.63
N ASP A 127 -20.57 -13.34 33.22
CA ASP A 127 -20.12 -13.78 31.92
C ASP A 127 -18.83 -13.07 31.42
N PRO A 128 -17.71 -13.16 32.14
CA PRO A 128 -16.47 -12.51 31.73
C PRO A 128 -15.92 -13.14 30.48
N VAL A 129 -15.54 -12.28 29.53
CA VAL A 129 -14.96 -12.66 28.24
C VAL A 129 -13.67 -11.92 28.01
N SER A 130 -12.76 -12.51 27.26
CA SER A 130 -11.56 -11.85 26.77
C SER A 130 -11.47 -11.96 25.27
N ALA A 131 -11.10 -10.86 24.63
CA ALA A 131 -10.75 -10.81 23.22
C ALA A 131 -9.22 -10.75 23.09
N LEU A 132 -8.68 -11.60 22.22
CA LEU A 132 -7.30 -11.50 21.75
C LEU A 132 -7.30 -10.82 20.39
N VAL A 133 -6.59 -9.72 20.28
CA VAL A 133 -6.27 -9.07 19.01
C VAL A 133 -4.79 -9.24 18.71
N VAL A 134 -4.49 -9.46 17.45
CA VAL A 134 -3.15 -9.76 16.97
C VAL A 134 -2.75 -8.78 15.88
N PHE A 135 -1.54 -8.26 15.97
CA PHE A 135 -0.90 -7.47 14.94
C PHE A 135 0.36 -8.19 14.47
N THR A 136 0.48 -8.36 13.16
CA THR A 136 1.66 -8.91 12.51
C THR A 136 2.28 -7.83 11.64
N ASP A 137 3.55 -7.50 11.90
CA ASP A 137 4.26 -6.39 11.24
C ASP A 137 3.47 -5.05 11.25
N GLY A 138 2.76 -4.77 12.36
CA GLY A 138 1.97 -3.57 12.56
C GLY A 138 0.62 -3.56 11.87
N GLU A 139 0.24 -4.61 11.18
CA GLU A 139 -1.08 -4.77 10.56
C GLU A 139 -1.97 -5.72 11.37
N ALA A 140 -3.27 -5.41 11.43
CA ALA A 140 -4.23 -6.22 12.16
C ALA A 140 -4.42 -7.59 11.50
N ASP A 141 -3.97 -8.65 12.17
CA ASP A 141 -4.13 -10.03 11.71
C ASP A 141 -5.43 -10.63 12.24
N LYS A 142 -6.52 -10.32 11.55
CA LYS A 142 -7.87 -10.72 12.00
C LYS A 142 -8.10 -12.24 12.00
N HIS A 143 -7.31 -13.01 11.25
CA HIS A 143 -7.41 -14.47 11.24
C HIS A 143 -6.93 -15.09 12.55
N GLU A 144 -6.04 -14.39 13.25
CA GLU A 144 -5.48 -14.79 14.52
C GLU A 144 -6.29 -14.29 15.73
N TYR A 145 -7.36 -13.50 15.53
CA TYR A 145 -8.21 -13.04 16.62
C TYR A 145 -8.96 -14.20 17.28
N ARG A 146 -9.02 -14.19 18.62
CA ARG A 146 -9.72 -15.20 19.40
C ARG A 146 -10.60 -14.55 20.45
N LYS A 147 -11.64 -15.29 20.86
CA LYS A 147 -12.48 -14.95 22.00
C LYS A 147 -12.40 -16.09 23.01
N TYR A 148 -12.24 -15.72 24.26
CA TYR A 148 -12.18 -16.64 25.38
C TYR A 148 -13.32 -16.34 26.33
N LYS A 149 -14.14 -17.34 26.65
CA LYS A 149 -15.02 -17.29 27.80
C LYS A 149 -14.18 -17.65 29.03
N LEU A 150 -14.10 -16.74 29.99
CA LEU A 150 -13.32 -16.93 31.21
C LEU A 150 -14.10 -17.83 32.18
N LYS A 151 -13.39 -18.74 32.85
CA LYS A 151 -13.99 -19.75 33.70
C LYS A 151 -13.72 -19.52 35.20
N GLY A 152 -12.84 -18.57 35.55
CA GLY A 152 -12.42 -18.34 36.91
C GLY A 152 -11.51 -19.45 37.42
N GLU A 153 -10.59 -19.93 36.58
CA GLU A 153 -9.70 -21.06 36.93
C GLU A 153 -8.58 -20.67 37.89
N VAL A 154 -8.41 -19.36 38.16
CA VAL A 154 -7.41 -18.87 39.12
C VAL A 154 -8.09 -18.61 40.46
N GLU A 155 -7.45 -19.06 41.53
CA GLU A 155 -7.93 -18.88 42.89
C GLU A 155 -8.16 -17.38 43.17
N HIS A 156 -9.34 -17.04 43.70
CA HIS A 156 -9.82 -15.68 43.94
C HIS A 156 -10.10 -14.83 42.68
N GLN A 157 -10.11 -15.44 41.49
CA GLN A 157 -10.48 -14.74 40.27
C GLN A 157 -11.96 -14.33 40.29
N ASN A 158 -12.22 -13.07 39.97
CA ASN A 158 -13.56 -12.56 39.72
C ASN A 158 -13.60 -11.86 38.36
N ALA A 159 -14.80 -11.49 37.91
CA ALA A 159 -14.97 -10.88 36.59
C ALA A 159 -14.19 -9.56 36.38
N ALA A 160 -13.89 -8.85 37.49
CA ALA A 160 -13.15 -7.59 37.49
C ALA A 160 -11.63 -7.78 37.71
N ASP A 161 -11.17 -9.02 37.92
CA ASP A 161 -9.74 -9.33 38.12
C ASP A 161 -9.01 -9.43 36.76
N GLU A 162 -8.52 -8.30 36.26
CA GLU A 162 -7.80 -8.24 34.99
C GLU A 162 -6.53 -9.11 34.96
N VAL A 163 -5.81 -9.18 36.09
CA VAL A 163 -4.57 -9.95 36.20
C VAL A 163 -4.86 -11.45 36.13
N GLY A 164 -5.85 -11.91 36.91
CA GLY A 164 -6.30 -13.30 36.89
C GLY A 164 -6.86 -13.69 35.53
N ASN A 165 -7.68 -12.83 34.92
CA ASN A 165 -8.26 -13.01 33.61
C ASN A 165 -7.17 -13.12 32.51
N THR A 166 -6.19 -12.23 32.55
CA THR A 166 -5.04 -12.29 31.62
C THR A 166 -4.25 -13.59 31.80
N ARG A 167 -3.98 -13.98 33.01
CA ARG A 167 -3.24 -15.22 33.32
C ARG A 167 -3.98 -16.46 32.81
N GLU A 168 -5.30 -16.54 32.99
CA GLU A 168 -6.12 -17.63 32.46
C GLU A 168 -6.01 -17.69 30.91
N VAL A 169 -6.19 -16.55 30.23
CA VAL A 169 -6.15 -16.51 28.77
C VAL A 169 -4.79 -16.89 28.22
N VAL A 170 -3.71 -16.36 28.80
CA VAL A 170 -2.34 -16.69 28.37
C VAL A 170 -2.02 -18.19 28.55
N ARG A 171 -2.55 -18.85 29.60
CA ARG A 171 -2.37 -20.30 29.76
C ARG A 171 -3.17 -21.14 28.76
N ARG A 172 -4.26 -20.61 28.25
CA ARG A 172 -5.16 -21.30 27.31
C ARG A 172 -4.85 -21.03 25.85
N ARG A 173 -3.95 -20.09 25.60
CA ARG A 173 -3.49 -19.74 24.28
C ARG A 173 -2.55 -20.81 23.74
#